data_9775df3acb7ab4e1c68fadd37cc5ecab
#
_entry.id   9775df3acb7ab4e1c68fadd37cc5ecab
#
_cell.length_a   1.000
_cell.length_b   1.000
_cell.length_c   1.000
_cell.angle_alpha   90.00
_cell.angle_beta   90.00
_cell.angle_gamma   90.00
#
_symmetry.space_group_name_H-M   'P 1'
#
loop_
_entity.id
_entity.type
_entity.pdbx_description
1 polymer ?
#
loop_
_entity_poly.entity_id
_entity_poly.type
_entity_poly.pdbx_seq_one_letter_code
_entity_poly.pdbx_strand_id
1 'polypeptide(L)'
;ITTALTLDLLQRNCDKVTMACNAQTINVLNSLILTEGDRTILTPNYDVFMMYRAHRGMIALDVNRNDSEDSAVYTFASRNEDGTQLLVNLTNAHMNDAAEVRLQLPCGAKVESMETLASEDPHDCNTVGHPDLVRTHTADVDTAVTVRESAGGTELTVALPAASVNALRVTLC
;
A
#
# COMPACT_ATOMS: atom_id res chain seq x y z
N ILE A 1 1.44 5.08 -7.76
CA ILE A 1 1.52 3.69 -8.22
C ILE A 1 2.99 3.28 -8.43
N THR A 2 3.73 3.86 -9.35
CA THR A 2 5.11 3.46 -9.68
C THR A 2 6.02 3.40 -8.46
N THR A 3 5.94 4.37 -7.56
CA THR A 3 6.71 4.39 -6.31
C THR A 3 6.39 3.20 -5.42
N ALA A 4 5.11 2.85 -5.27
CA ALA A 4 4.68 1.68 -4.51
C ALA A 4 5.23 0.37 -5.11
N LEU A 5 5.07 0.18 -6.42
CA LEU A 5 5.59 -1.01 -7.12
C LEU A 5 7.12 -1.12 -7.03
N THR A 6 7.83 0.01 -7.06
CA THR A 6 9.28 0.03 -6.89
C THR A 6 9.67 -0.37 -5.47
N LEU A 7 8.97 0.13 -4.44
CA LEU A 7 9.22 -0.26 -3.06
C LEU A 7 8.88 -1.73 -2.81
N ASP A 8 7.79 -2.26 -3.37
CA ASP A 8 7.47 -3.69 -3.33
C ASP A 8 8.60 -4.55 -3.89
N LEU A 9 9.13 -4.16 -5.07
CA LEU A 9 10.24 -4.86 -5.70
C LEU A 9 11.50 -4.87 -4.82
N LEU A 10 11.83 -3.71 -4.23
CA LEU A 10 13.00 -3.58 -3.37
C LEU A 10 12.83 -4.37 -2.07
N GLN A 11 11.66 -4.34 -1.46
CA GLN A 11 11.36 -5.07 -0.23
C GLN A 11 11.32 -6.59 -0.44
N ARG A 12 10.83 -7.08 -1.59
CA ARG A 12 10.90 -8.50 -1.94
C ARG A 12 12.33 -9.01 -2.10
N ASN A 13 13.25 -8.13 -2.43
CA ASN A 13 14.68 -8.45 -2.58
C ASN A 13 15.50 -7.95 -1.37
N CYS A 14 14.93 -7.92 -0.18
CA CYS A 14 15.60 -7.42 1.03
C CYS A 14 16.81 -8.27 1.45
N ASP A 15 16.96 -9.48 0.94
CA ASP A 15 18.16 -10.30 1.07
C ASP A 15 19.37 -9.71 0.33
N LYS A 16 19.15 -8.88 -0.69
CA LYS A 16 20.17 -8.23 -1.53
C LYS A 16 20.17 -6.72 -1.36
N VAL A 17 19.00 -6.12 -1.11
CA VAL A 17 18.81 -4.67 -1.03
C VAL A 17 18.59 -4.27 0.42
N THR A 18 19.62 -3.77 1.07
CA THR A 18 19.56 -3.36 2.49
C THR A 18 19.06 -1.93 2.69
N MET A 19 19.12 -1.10 1.64
CA MET A 19 18.70 0.31 1.70
C MET A 19 18.18 0.76 0.34
N ALA A 20 17.07 1.50 0.37
CA ALA A 20 16.53 2.19 -0.79
C ALA A 20 16.36 3.68 -0.47
N CYS A 21 16.87 4.54 -1.33
CA CYS A 21 16.80 5.98 -1.18
C CYS A 21 16.04 6.61 -2.34
N ASN A 22 15.13 7.52 -2.01
CA ASN A 22 14.57 8.41 -3.03
C ASN A 22 15.61 9.48 -3.37
N ALA A 23 16.02 9.55 -4.64
CA ALA A 23 17.04 10.52 -5.07
C ALA A 23 16.46 11.93 -4.99
N GLN A 24 17.13 12.77 -4.20
CA GLN A 24 16.76 14.16 -3.92
C GLN A 24 15.33 14.33 -3.39
N THR A 25 15.23 14.75 -2.15
CA THR A 25 13.96 14.74 -1.41
C THR A 25 13.06 15.92 -1.76
N ILE A 26 13.63 17.08 -2.16
CA ILE A 26 12.93 18.35 -2.27
C ILE A 26 13.08 18.94 -3.67
N ASN A 27 11.99 19.44 -4.24
CA ASN A 27 11.91 20.23 -5.48
C ASN A 27 12.55 19.60 -6.71
N VAL A 28 12.41 18.28 -6.85
CA VAL A 28 12.91 17.53 -7.99
C VAL A 28 11.86 16.59 -8.54
N LEU A 29 12.16 15.96 -9.66
CA LEU A 29 11.32 14.93 -10.24
C LEU A 29 11.07 13.81 -9.21
N ASN A 30 9.80 13.47 -8.98
CA ASN A 30 9.37 12.47 -7.98
C ASN A 30 9.78 12.79 -6.53
N SER A 31 10.02 14.08 -6.21
CA SER A 31 10.34 14.47 -4.84
C SER A 31 9.24 14.10 -3.85
N LEU A 32 9.63 13.96 -2.59
CA LEU A 32 8.67 13.74 -1.49
C LEU A 32 8.04 15.07 -1.06
N ILE A 33 8.77 16.16 -1.21
CA ILE A 33 8.41 17.48 -0.73
C ILE A 33 8.62 18.51 -1.85
N LEU A 34 7.65 19.38 -2.02
CA LEU A 34 7.78 20.61 -2.82
C LEU A 34 7.74 21.82 -1.90
N THR A 35 8.51 22.84 -2.23
CA THR A 35 8.49 24.12 -1.53
C THR A 35 8.34 25.25 -2.53
N GLU A 36 7.48 26.22 -2.20
CA GLU A 36 7.29 27.45 -2.96
C GLU A 36 7.11 28.60 -1.99
N GLY A 37 8.08 29.51 -1.96
CA GLY A 37 8.12 30.59 -0.96
C GLY A 37 8.24 30.02 0.46
N ASP A 38 7.29 30.34 1.31
CA ASP A 38 7.17 29.89 2.71
C ASP A 38 6.28 28.64 2.87
N ARG A 39 5.78 28.07 1.77
CA ARG A 39 4.88 26.91 1.78
C ARG A 39 5.62 25.61 1.50
N THR A 40 5.18 24.58 2.18
CA THR A 40 5.63 23.18 1.99
C THR A 40 4.45 22.32 1.59
N ILE A 41 4.62 21.50 0.54
CA ILE A 41 3.61 20.62 0.01
C ILE A 41 4.17 19.21 0.05
N LEU A 42 3.43 18.27 0.61
CA LEU A 42 3.75 16.86 0.57
C LEU A 42 3.19 16.25 -0.71
N THR A 43 4.01 15.53 -1.45
CA THR A 43 3.56 14.86 -2.67
C THR A 43 2.91 13.51 -2.35
N PRO A 44 2.14 12.90 -3.26
CA PRO A 44 1.64 11.54 -3.08
C PRO A 44 2.76 10.51 -2.86
N ASN A 45 3.98 10.75 -3.37
CA ASN A 45 5.15 9.91 -3.10
C ASN A 45 5.52 9.89 -1.61
N TYR A 46 5.41 11.04 -0.92
CA TYR A 46 5.63 11.10 0.52
C TYR A 46 4.67 10.15 1.25
N ASP A 47 3.39 10.18 0.91
CA ASP A 47 2.38 9.34 1.52
C ASP A 47 2.69 7.84 1.29
N VAL A 48 3.09 7.45 0.08
CA VAL A 48 3.54 6.07 -0.20
C VAL A 48 4.70 5.68 0.72
N PHE A 49 5.73 6.50 0.85
CA PHE A 49 6.84 6.21 1.77
C PHE A 49 6.38 6.08 3.22
N MET A 50 5.39 6.88 3.65
CA MET A 50 4.84 6.79 5.00
C MET A 50 4.06 5.49 5.22
N MET A 51 3.26 5.04 4.26
CA MET A 51 2.56 3.75 4.30
C MET A 51 3.56 2.59 4.39
N TYR A 52 4.62 2.62 3.57
CA TYR A 52 5.65 1.58 3.53
C TYR A 52 6.59 1.56 4.74
N ARG A 53 6.69 2.65 5.49
CA ARG A 53 7.52 2.72 6.70
C ARG A 53 7.17 1.65 7.72
N ALA A 54 5.94 1.19 7.77
CA ALA A 54 5.49 0.17 8.71
C ALA A 54 6.19 -1.20 8.52
N HIS A 55 6.68 -1.50 7.32
CA HIS A 55 7.39 -2.75 7.02
C HIS A 55 8.84 -2.81 7.54
N ARG A 56 9.36 -1.71 8.09
CA ARG A 56 10.74 -1.69 8.62
C ARG A 56 10.89 -2.65 9.81
N GLY A 57 11.89 -3.53 9.72
CA GLY A 57 12.15 -4.55 10.74
C GLY A 57 11.16 -5.72 10.72
N MET A 58 10.27 -5.79 9.73
CA MET A 58 9.38 -6.92 9.52
C MET A 58 10.05 -7.97 8.63
N ILE A 59 9.55 -9.19 8.69
CA ILE A 59 9.97 -10.32 7.85
C ILE A 59 9.12 -10.32 6.59
N ALA A 60 9.76 -10.15 5.42
CA ALA A 60 9.07 -10.25 4.13
C ALA A 60 8.51 -11.66 3.90
N LEU A 61 7.32 -11.74 3.34
CA LEU A 61 6.64 -13.00 3.06
C LEU A 61 6.56 -13.23 1.56
N ASP A 62 6.71 -14.51 1.17
CA ASP A 62 6.34 -14.94 -0.18
C ASP A 62 4.83 -14.98 -0.31
N VAL A 63 4.31 -14.32 -1.33
CA VAL A 63 2.89 -14.29 -1.65
C VAL A 63 2.63 -15.17 -2.86
N ASN A 64 1.89 -16.26 -2.67
CA ASN A 64 1.43 -17.08 -3.77
C ASN A 64 0.25 -16.40 -4.47
N ARG A 65 0.38 -16.17 -5.77
CA ARG A 65 -0.66 -15.55 -6.60
C ARG A 65 -1.35 -16.63 -7.45
N ASN A 66 -2.69 -16.59 -7.44
CA ASN A 66 -3.53 -17.47 -8.26
C ASN A 66 -4.35 -16.67 -9.30
N ASP A 67 -3.97 -15.42 -9.53
CA ASP A 67 -4.60 -14.54 -10.51
C ASP A 67 -4.01 -14.72 -11.92
N SER A 68 -4.67 -14.13 -12.93
CA SER A 68 -4.17 -14.14 -14.31
C SER A 68 -2.87 -13.33 -14.44
N GLU A 69 -2.04 -13.68 -15.42
CA GLU A 69 -0.82 -12.92 -15.76
C GLU A 69 -1.11 -11.45 -16.12
N ASP A 70 -2.32 -11.17 -16.59
CA ASP A 70 -2.78 -9.82 -16.94
C ASP A 70 -3.31 -9.01 -15.75
N SER A 71 -3.30 -9.55 -14.54
CA SER A 71 -3.73 -8.82 -13.36
C SER A 71 -2.82 -7.64 -13.08
N ALA A 72 -3.40 -6.45 -13.03
CA ALA A 72 -2.70 -5.20 -12.66
C ALA A 72 -2.73 -4.92 -11.15
N VAL A 73 -3.10 -5.89 -10.34
CA VAL A 73 -3.02 -5.79 -8.88
C VAL A 73 -1.74 -6.44 -8.38
N TYR A 74 -1.03 -5.73 -7.54
CA TYR A 74 0.24 -6.16 -6.95
C TYR A 74 0.11 -6.22 -5.43
N THR A 75 0.76 -7.22 -4.82
CA THR A 75 0.66 -7.48 -3.38
C THR A 75 2.06 -7.64 -2.81
N PHE A 76 2.35 -6.94 -1.72
CA PHE A 76 3.50 -7.20 -0.86
C PHE A 76 3.04 -7.44 0.56
N ALA A 77 3.62 -8.39 1.26
CA ALA A 77 3.27 -8.70 2.64
C ALA A 77 4.51 -8.89 3.51
N SER A 78 4.39 -8.51 4.77
CA SER A 78 5.40 -8.79 5.80
C SER A 78 4.74 -9.04 7.15
N ARG A 79 5.43 -9.76 8.03
CA ARG A 79 4.97 -10.03 9.40
C ARG A 79 6.03 -9.64 10.42
N ASN A 80 5.63 -9.38 11.67
CA ASN A 80 6.56 -9.23 12.78
C ASN A 80 7.19 -10.59 13.17
N GLU A 81 8.24 -10.56 13.99
CA GLU A 81 8.94 -11.76 14.45
C GLU A 81 8.01 -12.73 15.20
N ASP A 82 7.14 -12.20 16.06
CA ASP A 82 6.22 -13.00 16.87
C ASP A 82 5.08 -13.63 16.05
N GLY A 83 4.93 -13.24 14.78
CA GLY A 83 3.87 -13.74 13.89
C GLY A 83 2.46 -13.26 14.23
N THR A 84 2.31 -12.25 15.10
CA THR A 84 1.02 -11.73 15.54
C THR A 84 0.49 -10.58 14.68
N GLN A 85 1.38 -9.91 13.91
CA GLN A 85 1.01 -8.82 13.02
C GLN A 85 1.40 -9.13 11.59
N LEU A 86 0.48 -8.87 10.68
CA LEU A 86 0.68 -8.93 9.24
C LEU A 86 0.39 -7.55 8.65
N LEU A 87 1.29 -7.08 7.81
CA LEU A 87 1.11 -5.91 6.97
C LEU A 87 0.99 -6.34 5.52
N VAL A 88 -0.03 -5.84 4.83
CA VAL A 88 -0.26 -6.16 3.42
C VAL A 88 -0.44 -4.87 2.64
N ASN A 89 0.41 -4.65 1.65
CA ASN A 89 0.22 -3.60 0.66
C ASN A 89 -0.42 -4.20 -0.59
N LEU A 90 -1.45 -3.52 -1.09
CA LEU A 90 -2.20 -3.86 -2.29
C LEU A 90 -2.20 -2.65 -3.22
N THR A 91 -1.57 -2.78 -4.38
CA THR A 91 -1.54 -1.73 -5.40
C THR A 91 -2.40 -2.13 -6.57
N ASN A 92 -3.48 -1.39 -6.82
CA ASN A 92 -4.27 -1.52 -8.03
C ASN A 92 -3.72 -0.54 -9.08
N ALA A 93 -3.05 -1.07 -10.10
CA ALA A 93 -2.50 -0.28 -11.18
C ALA A 93 -3.46 -0.09 -12.38
N HIS A 94 -4.67 -0.62 -12.34
CA HIS A 94 -5.72 -0.25 -13.28
C HIS A 94 -6.09 1.21 -13.09
N MET A 95 -5.99 1.99 -14.17
CA MET A 95 -6.23 3.43 -14.10
C MET A 95 -7.71 3.80 -13.94
N ASN A 96 -8.62 2.96 -14.44
CA ASN A 96 -10.05 3.26 -14.51
C ASN A 96 -10.93 2.24 -13.79
N ASP A 97 -10.39 1.09 -13.42
CA ASP A 97 -11.18 -0.02 -12.90
C ASP A 97 -10.82 -0.32 -11.44
N ALA A 98 -11.84 -0.37 -10.60
CA ALA A 98 -11.71 -0.92 -9.26
C ALA A 98 -11.44 -2.43 -9.34
N ALA A 99 -10.79 -2.97 -8.31
CA ALA A 99 -10.47 -4.38 -8.23
C ALA A 99 -10.94 -4.98 -6.90
N GLU A 100 -11.18 -6.28 -6.87
CA GLU A 100 -11.42 -7.05 -5.67
C GLU A 100 -10.29 -8.08 -5.51
N VAL A 101 -9.70 -8.12 -4.33
CA VAL A 101 -8.62 -9.05 -4.01
C VAL A 101 -9.05 -9.97 -2.88
N ARG A 102 -8.81 -11.27 -3.04
CA ARG A 102 -9.01 -12.27 -1.99
C ARG A 102 -7.69 -12.71 -1.43
N LEU A 103 -7.51 -12.50 -0.13
CA LEU A 103 -6.33 -12.92 0.62
C LEU A 103 -6.72 -14.12 1.47
N GLN A 104 -6.01 -15.24 1.29
CA GLN A 104 -6.15 -16.44 2.11
C GLN A 104 -5.07 -16.46 3.18
N LEU A 105 -5.50 -16.44 4.44
CA LEU A 105 -4.61 -16.51 5.61
C LEU A 105 -4.79 -17.86 6.31
N PRO A 106 -3.70 -18.55 6.69
CA PRO A 106 -3.77 -19.91 7.24
C PRO A 106 -4.23 -19.96 8.71
N CYS A 107 -4.57 -18.83 9.30
CA CYS A 107 -5.01 -18.71 10.70
C CYS A 107 -6.14 -17.71 10.84
N GLY A 108 -6.68 -17.56 12.05
CA GLY A 108 -7.60 -16.50 12.41
C GLY A 108 -6.97 -15.13 12.19
N ALA A 109 -7.75 -14.17 11.72
CA ALA A 109 -7.24 -12.85 11.43
C ALA A 109 -8.28 -11.75 11.65
N LYS A 110 -7.84 -10.59 12.15
CA LYS A 110 -8.66 -9.40 12.32
C LYS A 110 -7.99 -8.21 11.63
N VAL A 111 -8.72 -7.54 10.75
CA VAL A 111 -8.26 -6.30 10.12
C VAL A 111 -8.38 -5.16 11.12
N GLU A 112 -7.27 -4.51 11.44
CA GLU A 112 -7.23 -3.40 12.39
C GLU A 112 -7.40 -2.04 11.70
N SER A 113 -6.83 -1.88 10.52
CA SER A 113 -6.94 -0.66 9.74
C SER A 113 -6.61 -0.90 8.27
N MET A 114 -7.13 -0.03 7.43
CA MET A 114 -6.75 0.10 6.03
C MET A 114 -6.52 1.57 5.71
N GLU A 115 -5.37 1.87 5.16
CA GLU A 115 -5.05 3.17 4.58
C GLU A 115 -5.13 3.08 3.07
N THR A 116 -5.71 4.10 2.44
CA THR A 116 -5.86 4.18 0.98
C THR A 116 -5.35 5.51 0.47
N LEU A 117 -4.54 5.45 -0.58
CA LEU A 117 -4.10 6.59 -1.38
C LEU A 117 -4.65 6.40 -2.79
N ALA A 118 -5.60 7.24 -3.17
CA ALA A 118 -6.25 7.23 -4.48
C ALA A 118 -6.71 8.64 -4.86
N SER A 119 -6.98 8.88 -6.14
CA SER A 119 -7.68 10.04 -6.65
C SER A 119 -8.61 9.62 -7.78
N GLU A 120 -9.68 10.38 -8.02
CA GLU A 120 -10.61 10.13 -9.13
C GLU A 120 -9.95 10.42 -10.48
N ASP A 121 -9.03 11.39 -10.54
CA ASP A 121 -8.24 11.71 -11.73
C ASP A 121 -6.77 11.29 -11.51
N PRO A 122 -6.21 10.38 -12.35
CA PRO A 122 -4.82 9.95 -12.23
C PRO A 122 -3.81 11.09 -12.51
N HIS A 123 -4.24 12.23 -13.04
CA HIS A 123 -3.42 13.42 -13.26
C HIS A 123 -3.41 14.37 -12.06
N ASP A 124 -4.19 14.09 -11.04
CA ASP A 124 -4.22 14.92 -9.83
C ASP A 124 -2.86 14.96 -9.16
N CYS A 125 -2.47 16.15 -8.75
CA CYS A 125 -1.24 16.39 -8.01
C CYS A 125 -1.44 17.47 -6.95
N ASN A 126 -0.67 17.35 -5.87
CA ASN A 126 -0.66 18.36 -4.83
C ASN A 126 0.10 19.60 -5.31
N THR A 127 -0.50 20.76 -5.15
CA THR A 127 0.03 22.07 -5.54
C THR A 127 -0.12 23.06 -4.40
N VAL A 128 0.48 24.24 -4.52
CA VAL A 128 0.30 25.33 -3.53
C VAL A 128 -1.16 25.74 -3.36
N GLY A 129 -1.94 25.68 -4.43
CA GLY A 129 -3.39 25.99 -4.38
C GLY A 129 -4.22 24.86 -3.78
N HIS A 130 -3.76 23.62 -3.93
CA HIS A 130 -4.43 22.40 -3.48
C HIS A 130 -3.41 21.43 -2.86
N PRO A 131 -2.90 21.74 -1.64
CA PRO A 131 -1.76 21.02 -1.05
C PRO A 131 -2.11 19.60 -0.61
N ASP A 132 -3.38 19.31 -0.40
CA ASP A 132 -3.90 18.03 0.13
C ASP A 132 -4.93 17.37 -0.81
N LEU A 133 -4.85 17.64 -2.12
CA LEU A 133 -5.78 17.08 -3.11
C LEU A 133 -5.68 15.55 -3.15
N VAL A 134 -4.46 15.03 -3.11
CA VAL A 134 -4.19 13.58 -3.12
C VAL A 134 -3.42 13.22 -1.85
N ARG A 135 -4.11 12.64 -0.88
CA ARG A 135 -3.54 12.25 0.41
C ARG A 135 -4.06 10.87 0.84
N THR A 136 -3.23 10.20 1.63
CA THR A 136 -3.67 8.98 2.30
C THR A 136 -4.80 9.28 3.27
N HIS A 137 -5.83 8.45 3.25
CA HIS A 137 -6.93 8.47 4.20
C HIS A 137 -7.18 7.08 4.78
N THR A 138 -7.74 7.02 5.97
CA THR A 138 -8.18 5.77 6.57
C THR A 138 -9.49 5.34 5.93
N ALA A 139 -9.51 4.17 5.32
CA ALA A 139 -10.72 3.58 4.78
C ALA A 139 -11.57 3.01 5.93
N ASP A 140 -12.88 3.01 5.73
CA ASP A 140 -13.79 2.29 6.61
C ASP A 140 -13.64 0.77 6.36
N VAL A 141 -13.05 0.07 7.33
CA VAL A 141 -12.74 -1.35 7.23
C VAL A 141 -14.00 -2.19 7.00
N ASP A 142 -15.11 -1.84 7.64
CA ASP A 142 -16.36 -2.61 7.54
C ASP A 142 -16.97 -2.57 6.13
N THR A 143 -16.66 -1.53 5.36
CA THR A 143 -17.11 -1.40 3.97
C THR A 143 -16.07 -1.86 2.95
N ALA A 144 -14.79 -1.67 3.24
CA ALA A 144 -13.70 -1.98 2.33
C ALA A 144 -13.23 -3.44 2.38
N VAL A 145 -13.47 -4.14 3.52
CA VAL A 145 -12.96 -5.50 3.73
C VAL A 145 -14.08 -6.41 4.25
N THR A 146 -14.33 -7.49 3.52
CA THR A 146 -15.19 -8.58 4.01
C THR A 146 -14.31 -9.69 4.59
N VAL A 147 -14.60 -10.10 5.82
CA VAL A 147 -13.89 -11.17 6.54
C VAL A 147 -14.76 -12.42 6.57
N ARG A 148 -14.21 -13.55 6.14
CA ARG A 148 -14.86 -14.88 6.24
C ARG A 148 -13.94 -15.85 6.93
N GLU A 149 -14.39 -16.43 8.02
CA GLU A 149 -13.70 -17.52 8.70
C GLU A 149 -14.05 -18.87 8.08
N SER A 150 -13.07 -19.74 7.97
CA SER A 150 -13.21 -21.11 7.48
C SER A 150 -12.38 -22.08 8.33
N ALA A 151 -12.60 -23.38 8.16
CA ALA A 151 -11.80 -24.40 8.84
C ALA A 151 -10.29 -24.37 8.48
N GLY A 152 -9.93 -23.69 7.40
CA GLY A 152 -8.55 -23.54 6.92
C GLY A 152 -7.92 -22.18 7.20
N GLY A 153 -8.59 -21.30 7.96
CA GLY A 153 -8.10 -19.95 8.26
C GLY A 153 -9.10 -18.86 7.88
N THR A 154 -8.61 -17.68 7.59
CA THR A 154 -9.44 -16.49 7.26
C THR A 154 -9.27 -16.09 5.81
N GLU A 155 -10.36 -15.84 5.12
CA GLU A 155 -10.39 -15.16 3.82
C GLU A 155 -10.77 -13.70 4.02
N LEU A 156 -9.94 -12.79 3.51
CA LEU A 156 -10.23 -11.36 3.43
C LEU A 156 -10.52 -11.02 1.97
N THR A 157 -11.68 -10.45 1.70
CA THR A 157 -12.01 -9.86 0.40
C THR A 157 -11.89 -8.36 0.50
N VAL A 158 -10.96 -7.76 -0.23
CA VAL A 158 -10.60 -6.34 -0.15
C VAL A 158 -11.00 -5.63 -1.42
N ALA A 159 -11.81 -4.59 -1.30
CA ALA A 159 -12.16 -3.70 -2.41
C ALA A 159 -11.10 -2.61 -2.58
N LEU A 160 -10.55 -2.48 -3.78
CA LEU A 160 -9.51 -1.52 -4.13
C LEU A 160 -10.05 -0.51 -5.15
N PRO A 161 -9.99 0.79 -4.89
CA PRO A 161 -10.26 1.79 -5.92
C PRO A 161 -9.34 1.64 -7.14
N ALA A 162 -9.74 2.20 -8.26
CA ALA A 162 -8.86 2.37 -9.42
C ALA A 162 -7.62 3.18 -9.04
N ALA A 163 -6.50 2.95 -9.69
CA ALA A 163 -5.25 3.71 -9.51
C ALA A 163 -4.88 3.96 -8.04
N SER A 164 -4.96 2.93 -7.18
CA SER A 164 -4.80 3.08 -5.73
C SER A 164 -3.62 2.32 -5.14
N VAL A 165 -3.10 2.84 -4.04
CA VAL A 165 -2.17 2.15 -3.13
C VAL A 165 -2.85 1.99 -1.79
N ASN A 166 -2.89 0.76 -1.29
CA ASN A 166 -3.61 0.42 -0.07
C ASN A 166 -2.69 -0.34 0.88
N ALA A 167 -2.78 -0.04 2.17
CA ALA A 167 -2.01 -0.70 3.22
C ALA A 167 -2.95 -1.21 4.31
N LEU A 168 -2.97 -2.52 4.51
CA LEU A 168 -3.74 -3.18 5.54
C LEU A 168 -2.84 -3.55 6.71
N ARG A 169 -3.34 -3.34 7.91
CA ARG A 169 -2.79 -3.88 9.15
C ARG A 169 -3.73 -4.95 9.69
N VAL A 170 -3.19 -6.14 9.89
CA VAL A 170 -3.96 -7.32 10.31
C VAL A 170 -3.31 -7.93 11.55
N THR A 171 -4.11 -8.23 12.56
CA THR A 171 -3.71 -9.05 13.70
C THR A 171 -4.02 -10.50 13.40
N LEU A 172 -3.05 -11.40 13.62
CA LEU A 172 -3.18 -12.84 13.45
C LEU A 172 -3.46 -13.50 14.81
N CYS A 173 -4.37 -14.50 14.82
CA CYS A 173 -4.80 -15.23 16.03
C CYS A 173 -4.31 -16.68 16.02
#